data_2e153926581f9d63353e78d603f8c70a
#
_entry.id   2e153926581f9d63353e78d603f8c70a
#
_cell.length_a   1.000
_cell.length_b   1.000
_cell.length_c   1.000
_cell.angle_alpha   90.00
_cell.angle_beta   90.00
_cell.angle_gamma   90.00
#
_symmetry.space_group_name_H-M   'P 1'
#
loop_
_entity.id
_entity.type
_entity.pdbx_description
1 polymer ?
#
loop_
_entity_poly.entity_id
_entity_poly.type
_entity_poly.pdbx_seq_one_letter_code
_entity_poly.pdbx_strand_id
1 'polypeptide(L)'
;MDLTDFLQRYTDEVYIARNPEAARNFIADPCLRHEHGHLVTMSVDENVARIGDFLRRAETMTFDNTVVVKDDTHVASAYNITFGSGDNLQTVSGIEIFRVVNGKITETWN
;
A
#
# COMPACT_ATOMS: atom_id res chain seq x y z
N MET A 1 18.39 -2.42 -5.06
CA MET A 1 17.20 -2.86 -4.30
C MET A 1 16.25 -3.58 -5.23
N ASP A 2 15.75 -4.72 -4.79
CA ASP A 2 14.72 -5.43 -5.54
C ASP A 2 13.34 -4.86 -5.17
N LEU A 3 12.66 -4.23 -6.13
CA LEU A 3 11.37 -3.61 -5.89
C LEU A 3 10.24 -4.61 -5.67
N THR A 4 10.37 -5.83 -6.16
CA THR A 4 9.41 -6.90 -5.84
C THR A 4 9.50 -7.26 -4.36
N ASP A 5 10.71 -7.44 -3.83
CA ASP A 5 10.92 -7.68 -2.40
C ASP A 5 10.45 -6.49 -1.55
N PHE A 6 10.73 -5.27 -2.00
CA PHE A 6 10.28 -4.06 -1.32
C PHE A 6 8.75 -4.04 -1.19
N LEU A 7 8.04 -4.30 -2.29
CA LEU A 7 6.58 -4.32 -2.29
C LEU A 7 6.05 -5.41 -1.36
N GLN A 8 6.64 -6.60 -1.39
CA GLN A 8 6.20 -7.71 -0.54
C GLN A 8 6.42 -7.39 0.93
N ARG A 9 7.56 -6.82 1.27
CA ARG A 9 7.84 -6.40 2.65
C ARG A 9 6.87 -5.31 3.12
N TYR A 10 6.57 -4.35 2.27
CA TYR A 10 5.59 -3.31 2.59
C TYR A 10 4.21 -3.95 2.88
N THR A 11 3.76 -4.84 2.01
CA THR A 11 2.49 -5.54 2.19
C THR A 11 2.47 -6.34 3.49
N ASP A 12 3.52 -7.12 3.74
CA ASP A 12 3.60 -8.00 4.92
C ASP A 12 3.69 -7.23 6.22
N GLU A 13 4.58 -6.23 6.28
CA GLU A 13 4.89 -5.54 7.54
C GLU A 13 3.81 -4.53 7.92
N VAL A 14 3.13 -3.94 6.95
CA VAL A 14 2.12 -2.92 7.20
C VAL A 14 0.72 -3.53 7.27
N TYR A 15 0.34 -4.29 6.23
CA TYR A 15 -1.05 -4.75 6.09
C TYR A 15 -1.27 -6.11 6.75
N ILE A 16 -0.46 -7.11 6.42
CA ILE A 16 -0.64 -8.45 6.96
C ILE A 16 -0.34 -8.48 8.47
N ALA A 17 0.74 -7.85 8.89
CA ALA A 17 1.07 -7.71 10.31
C ALA A 17 0.19 -6.69 11.04
N ARG A 18 -0.66 -5.96 10.31
CA ARG A 18 -1.60 -4.98 10.85
C ARG A 18 -0.89 -3.92 11.68
N ASN A 19 0.20 -3.38 11.14
CA ASN A 19 1.03 -2.38 11.82
C ASN A 19 1.16 -1.12 10.97
N PRO A 20 0.23 -0.14 11.11
CA PRO A 20 0.31 1.10 10.33
C PRO A 20 1.60 1.89 10.55
N GLU A 21 2.17 1.82 11.74
CA GLU A 21 3.41 2.53 12.06
C GLU A 21 4.60 2.04 11.22
N ALA A 22 4.58 0.78 10.78
CA ALA A 22 5.62 0.24 9.90
C ALA A 22 5.68 0.97 8.56
N ALA A 23 4.60 1.64 8.15
CA ALA A 23 4.59 2.43 6.92
C ALA A 23 5.66 3.52 6.91
N ARG A 24 6.07 4.00 8.08
CA ARG A 24 7.15 5.00 8.21
C ARG A 24 8.46 4.53 7.62
N ASN A 25 8.67 3.22 7.55
CA ASN A 25 9.88 2.63 6.97
C ASN A 25 9.83 2.55 5.44
N PHE A 26 8.65 2.75 4.84
CA PHE A 26 8.43 2.54 3.41
C PHE A 26 7.95 3.78 2.66
N ILE A 27 7.33 4.74 3.34
CA ILE A 27 6.69 5.89 2.69
C ILE A 27 7.48 7.16 3.00
N ALA A 28 7.77 7.93 1.94
CA ALA A 28 8.45 9.22 2.06
C ALA A 28 7.52 10.28 2.68
N ASP A 29 8.11 11.31 3.24
CA ASP A 29 7.40 12.44 3.82
C ASP A 29 7.86 13.73 3.11
N PRO A 30 7.06 14.32 2.22
CA PRO A 30 5.72 13.92 1.81
C PRO A 30 5.72 12.85 0.72
N CYS A 31 4.55 12.28 0.48
CA CYS A 31 4.29 11.37 -0.62
C CYS A 31 3.17 11.93 -1.48
N LEU A 32 3.33 11.87 -2.79
CA LEU A 32 2.32 12.33 -3.75
C LEU A 32 1.41 11.17 -4.10
N ARG A 33 0.09 11.39 -4.05
CA ARG A 33 -0.89 10.35 -4.37
C ARG A 33 -1.81 10.83 -5.48
N HIS A 34 -1.90 10.04 -6.54
CA HIS A 34 -2.84 10.25 -7.64
C HIS A 34 -4.06 9.37 -7.41
N GLU A 35 -5.17 9.96 -7.03
CA GLU A 35 -6.41 9.26 -6.70
C GLU A 35 -7.58 9.88 -7.45
N HIS A 36 -8.32 9.06 -8.21
CA HIS A 36 -9.54 9.48 -8.88
C HIS A 36 -9.40 10.78 -9.68
N GLY A 37 -8.26 10.95 -10.35
CA GLY A 37 -7.98 12.15 -11.13
C GLY A 37 -7.49 13.35 -10.33
N HIS A 38 -7.27 13.19 -9.04
CA HIS A 38 -6.76 14.25 -8.16
C HIS A 38 -5.35 13.93 -7.67
N LEU A 39 -4.53 14.97 -7.54
CA LEU A 39 -3.22 14.86 -6.93
C LEU A 39 -3.31 15.34 -5.48
N VAL A 40 -2.96 14.47 -4.56
CA VAL A 40 -2.98 14.75 -3.12
C VAL A 40 -1.57 14.61 -2.57
N THR A 41 -1.11 15.59 -1.81
CA THR A 41 0.16 15.51 -1.09
C THR A 41 -0.15 15.07 0.34
N MET A 42 0.47 13.99 0.79
CA MET A 42 0.25 13.46 2.14
C MET A 42 1.56 13.38 2.91
N SER A 43 1.52 13.79 4.17
CA SER A 43 2.60 13.53 5.10
C SER A 43 2.63 12.04 5.46
N VAL A 44 3.74 11.59 6.04
CA VAL A 44 3.82 10.20 6.53
C VAL A 44 2.80 9.98 7.66
N ASP A 45 2.57 10.97 8.51
CA ASP A 45 1.56 10.87 9.57
C ASP A 45 0.15 10.67 8.99
N GLU A 46 -0.18 11.41 7.95
CA GLU A 46 -1.47 11.25 7.26
C GLU A 46 -1.61 9.87 6.62
N ASN A 47 -0.53 9.34 6.04
CA ASN A 47 -0.53 7.99 5.47
C ASN A 47 -0.70 6.92 6.54
N VAL A 48 -0.02 7.06 7.66
CA VAL A 48 -0.16 6.14 8.80
C VAL A 48 -1.61 6.14 9.31
N ALA A 49 -2.20 7.33 9.44
CA ALA A 49 -3.59 7.47 9.89
C ALA A 49 -4.57 6.83 8.90
N ARG A 50 -4.37 7.05 7.60
CA ARG A 50 -5.20 6.48 6.53
C ARG A 50 -5.15 4.94 6.57
N ILE A 51 -3.97 4.38 6.68
CA ILE A 51 -3.79 2.92 6.75
C ILE A 51 -4.43 2.38 8.03
N GLY A 52 -4.24 3.06 9.15
CA GLY A 52 -4.85 2.67 10.42
C GLY A 52 -6.37 2.65 10.36
N ASP A 53 -6.98 3.65 9.70
CA ASP A 53 -8.43 3.70 9.51
C ASP A 53 -8.93 2.52 8.69
N PHE A 54 -8.22 2.19 7.60
CA PHE A 54 -8.56 1.04 6.78
C PHE A 54 -8.50 -0.27 7.59
N LEU A 55 -7.42 -0.46 8.33
CA LEU A 55 -7.23 -1.69 9.12
C LEU A 55 -8.27 -1.83 10.24
N ARG A 56 -8.70 -0.73 10.83
CA ARG A 56 -9.74 -0.78 11.86
C ARG A 56 -11.10 -1.21 11.31
N ARG A 57 -11.38 -0.93 10.04
CA ARG A 57 -12.64 -1.33 9.38
C ARG A 57 -12.60 -2.78 8.90
N ALA A 58 -11.43 -3.37 8.81
CA ALA A 58 -11.22 -4.72 8.30
C ALA A 58 -10.77 -5.62 9.45
N GLU A 59 -11.72 -6.28 10.11
CA GLU A 59 -11.41 -7.20 11.23
C GLU A 59 -10.49 -8.31 10.78
N THR A 60 -10.74 -8.87 9.59
CA THR A 60 -9.86 -9.83 8.94
C THR A 60 -9.48 -9.33 7.57
N MET A 61 -8.30 -9.70 7.10
CA MET A 61 -7.82 -9.26 5.80
C MET A 61 -6.77 -10.21 5.24
N THR A 62 -6.91 -10.51 3.95
CA THR A 62 -5.83 -11.11 3.15
C THR A 62 -5.47 -10.13 2.04
N PHE A 63 -4.21 -10.11 1.66
CA PHE A 63 -3.71 -9.19 0.64
C PHE A 63 -2.78 -9.95 -0.29
N ASP A 64 -3.19 -10.09 -1.55
CA ASP A 64 -2.41 -10.79 -2.56
C ASP A 64 -2.01 -9.84 -3.68
N ASN A 65 -0.69 -9.73 -3.92
CA ASN A 65 -0.16 -9.07 -5.11
C ASN A 65 -0.06 -10.14 -6.21
N THR A 66 -1.08 -10.22 -7.06
CA THR A 66 -1.22 -11.33 -8.02
C THR A 66 -0.34 -11.19 -9.25
N VAL A 67 -0.09 -9.95 -9.68
CA VAL A 67 0.83 -9.63 -10.78
C VAL A 67 1.68 -8.46 -10.34
N VAL A 68 2.99 -8.62 -10.43
CA VAL A 68 3.94 -7.56 -10.10
C VAL A 68 4.85 -7.33 -11.28
N VAL A 69 4.93 -6.08 -11.74
CA VAL A 69 5.87 -5.66 -12.78
C VAL A 69 6.69 -4.49 -12.26
N LYS A 70 7.92 -4.38 -12.72
CA LYS A 70 8.82 -3.35 -12.21
C LYS A 70 9.84 -2.91 -13.25
N ASP A 71 10.37 -1.73 -13.04
CA ASP A 71 11.62 -1.26 -13.64
C ASP A 71 12.58 -0.82 -12.51
N ASP A 72 13.55 0.03 -12.79
CA ASP A 72 14.54 0.44 -11.79
C ASP A 72 13.97 1.37 -10.72
N THR A 73 12.86 2.05 -10.99
CA THR A 73 12.32 3.11 -10.14
C THR A 73 10.87 2.90 -9.74
N HIS A 74 10.13 2.06 -10.47
CA HIS A 74 8.70 1.86 -10.24
C HIS A 74 8.37 0.39 -10.07
N VAL A 75 7.39 0.11 -9.23
CA VAL A 75 6.79 -1.21 -9.10
C VAL A 75 5.28 -1.07 -9.19
N ALA A 76 4.67 -1.92 -10.00
CA ALA A 76 3.22 -1.96 -10.19
C ALA A 76 2.69 -3.31 -9.73
N SER A 77 1.54 -3.28 -9.09
CA SER A 77 0.88 -4.49 -8.60
C SER A 77 -0.58 -4.50 -9.02
N ALA A 78 -1.03 -5.63 -9.58
CA ALA A 78 -2.44 -5.97 -9.57
C ALA A 78 -2.68 -6.80 -8.31
N TYR A 79 -3.62 -6.37 -7.48
CA TYR A 79 -3.81 -6.99 -6.16
C TYR A 79 -5.27 -7.34 -5.92
N ASN A 80 -5.47 -8.31 -5.02
CA ASN A 80 -6.76 -8.64 -4.45
C ASN A 80 -6.67 -8.51 -2.94
N ILE A 81 -7.65 -7.80 -2.35
CA ILE A 81 -7.79 -7.70 -0.90
C ILE A 81 -9.14 -8.29 -0.53
N THR A 82 -9.12 -9.31 0.34
CA THR A 82 -10.34 -9.83 0.94
C THR A 82 -10.36 -9.37 2.39
N PHE A 83 -11.43 -8.69 2.78
CA PHE A 83 -11.54 -8.12 4.12
C PHE A 83 -12.99 -8.17 4.60
N GLY A 84 -13.16 -8.02 5.90
CA GLY A 84 -14.48 -7.97 6.50
C GLY A 84 -14.49 -8.51 7.92
N SER A 85 -15.66 -8.99 8.32
CA SER A 85 -15.95 -9.42 9.68
C SER A 85 -16.89 -10.63 9.63
N GLY A 86 -16.51 -11.73 10.33
CA GLY A 86 -17.31 -12.94 10.37
C GLY A 86 -17.55 -13.53 8.98
N ASP A 87 -18.83 -13.72 8.62
CA ASP A 87 -19.23 -14.23 7.30
C ASP A 87 -19.41 -13.11 6.25
N ASN A 88 -19.24 -11.85 6.66
CA ASN A 88 -19.38 -10.69 5.79
C ASN A 88 -18.03 -10.31 5.21
N LEU A 89 -17.60 -11.04 4.19
CA LEU A 89 -16.33 -10.80 3.51
C LEU A 89 -16.57 -10.15 2.15
N GLN A 90 -15.69 -9.22 1.81
CA GLN A 90 -15.67 -8.55 0.51
C GLN A 90 -14.29 -8.72 -0.11
N THR A 91 -14.26 -8.88 -1.43
CA THR A 91 -13.00 -8.88 -2.17
C THR A 91 -13.02 -7.67 -3.11
N VAL A 92 -11.96 -6.88 -3.05
CA VAL A 92 -11.72 -5.79 -3.99
C VAL A 92 -10.43 -6.07 -4.76
N SER A 93 -10.42 -5.68 -6.02
CA SER A 93 -9.25 -5.79 -6.88
C SER A 93 -8.85 -4.40 -7.33
N GLY A 94 -7.55 -4.19 -7.51
CA GLY A 94 -7.05 -2.92 -7.97
C GLY A 94 -5.68 -3.05 -8.61
N ILE A 95 -5.22 -1.94 -9.16
CA ILE A 95 -3.87 -1.80 -9.68
C ILE A 95 -3.28 -0.55 -9.04
N GLU A 96 -2.05 -0.68 -8.55
CA GLU A 96 -1.34 0.43 -7.92
C GLU A 96 0.09 0.47 -8.43
N ILE A 97 0.59 1.67 -8.66
CA ILE A 97 1.98 1.89 -9.06
C ILE A 97 2.66 2.73 -7.99
N PHE A 98 3.83 2.30 -7.56
CA PHE A 98 4.68 3.05 -6.63
C PHE A 98 5.96 3.50 -7.32
N ARG A 99 6.33 4.76 -7.14
CA ARG A 99 7.68 5.23 -7.42
C ARG A 99 8.48 5.16 -6.14
N VAL A 100 9.65 4.52 -6.21
CA VAL A 100 10.51 4.31 -5.04
C VAL A 100 11.84 5.02 -5.25
N VAL A 101 12.20 5.91 -4.34
CA VAL A 101 13.46 6.66 -4.38
C VAL A 101 14.13 6.54 -3.01
N ASN A 102 15.37 6.11 -3.00
CA ASN A 102 16.15 5.93 -1.76
C ASN A 102 15.42 5.06 -0.72
N GLY A 103 14.78 3.99 -1.19
CA GLY A 103 14.09 3.04 -0.32
C GLY A 103 12.75 3.52 0.23
N LYS A 104 12.18 4.59 -0.33
CA LYS A 104 10.89 5.13 0.11
C LYS A 104 9.95 5.34 -1.08
N ILE A 105 8.67 5.09 -0.85
CA ILE A 105 7.61 5.41 -1.81
C ILE A 105 7.42 6.92 -1.81
N THR A 106 7.71 7.56 -2.94
CA THR A 106 7.58 9.01 -3.09
C THR A 106 6.32 9.42 -3.82
N GLU A 107 5.75 8.51 -4.60
CA GLU A 107 4.58 8.81 -5.43
C GLU A 107 3.80 7.53 -5.70
N THR A 108 2.47 7.63 -5.71
CA THR A 108 1.58 6.49 -5.97
C THR A 108 0.52 6.86 -7.00
N TRP A 109 0.12 5.88 -7.79
CA TRP A 109 -1.00 5.96 -8.74
C TRP A 109 -1.94 4.79 -8.51
N ASN A 110 -3.22 5.06 -8.33
CA ASN A 110 -4.24 4.03 -8.21
C ASN A 110 -5.63 4.50 -8.67
#